data_53538c4f13b26033c27601344fbaca5f
#
_entry.id   53538c4f13b26033c27601344fbaca5f
#
_cell.length_a   1.000
_cell.length_b   1.000
_cell.length_c   1.000
_cell.angle_alpha   90.00
_cell.angle_beta   90.00
_cell.angle_gamma   90.00
#
_symmetry.space_group_name_H-M   'P 1'
#
loop_
_entity.id
_entity.type
_entity.pdbx_description
1 polymer ?
#
loop_
_entity_poly.entity_id
_entity_poly.type
_entity_poly.pdbx_seq_one_letter_code
_entity_poly.pdbx_strand_id
1 'polypeptide(L)'
;LSKTSINGRGKAKKITPEVLEGTHSYQISTKAKFAFHSFSNYYTYPMQAIVSLPDHQFVNPDQNMIKKFDPSLKKDNPLEFFEITTEDNVTMEGWIVKPKNMDPNKKYPVLFYFYSEPAGQTGQNRFGAGYNRLYNGNLSEDGYVYVTFDGRGTPSPKGREWRKAIYRNIGKINVRDMAMGAKAVFKKYDFIDTSRVAVHGWSG
;
A
#
# COMPACT_ATOMS: atom_id res chain seq x y z
N LEU A 1 8.92 2.76 12.40
CA LEU A 1 9.21 2.73 13.84
C LEU A 1 9.27 4.15 14.39
N SER A 2 8.67 4.36 15.55
CA SER A 2 8.70 5.66 16.25
C SER A 2 9.01 5.45 17.75
N LYS A 3 9.61 6.46 18.37
CA LYS A 3 9.89 6.51 19.80
C LYS A 3 9.05 7.59 20.47
N THR A 4 8.47 7.28 21.62
CA THR A 4 7.75 8.24 22.47
C THR A 4 8.12 8.05 23.94
N SER A 5 7.81 9.04 24.78
CA SER A 5 7.98 8.92 26.21
C SER A 5 6.93 8.00 26.81
N ILE A 6 7.30 7.14 27.77
CA ILE A 6 6.39 6.19 28.43
C ILE A 6 5.27 6.88 29.23
N ASN A 7 5.50 8.10 29.69
CA ASN A 7 4.49 8.89 30.40
C ASN A 7 3.56 9.70 29.47
N GLY A 8 3.63 9.47 28.15
CA GLY A 8 2.79 10.11 27.15
C GLY A 8 3.11 11.58 26.88
N ARG A 9 4.16 12.14 27.49
CA ARG A 9 4.56 13.53 27.27
C ARG A 9 5.39 13.67 25.99
N GLY A 10 5.09 14.68 25.20
CA GLY A 10 5.78 14.99 23.94
C GLY A 10 5.24 14.25 22.72
N LYS A 11 5.73 14.63 21.54
CA LYS A 11 5.34 14.01 20.27
C LYS A 11 6.19 12.75 20.01
N ALA A 12 5.58 11.74 19.39
CA ALA A 12 6.32 10.60 18.89
C ALA A 12 7.36 11.04 17.84
N LYS A 13 8.60 10.58 17.98
CA LYS A 13 9.67 10.85 17.02
C LYS A 13 9.86 9.64 16.11
N LYS A 14 9.74 9.83 14.80
CA LYS A 14 10.03 8.78 13.81
C LYS A 14 11.53 8.42 13.89
N ILE A 15 11.80 7.11 13.94
CA ILE A 15 13.15 6.53 13.95
C ILE A 15 13.50 5.97 12.57
N THR A 16 12.52 5.32 11.92
CA THR A 16 12.72 4.81 10.55
C THR A 16 13.12 5.96 9.63
N PRO A 17 14.26 5.87 8.91
CA PRO A 17 14.69 6.90 7.97
C PRO A 17 13.63 7.15 6.89
N GLU A 18 13.46 8.40 6.50
CA GLU A 18 12.45 8.77 5.48
C GLU A 18 12.77 8.22 4.10
N VAL A 19 14.07 8.06 3.79
CA VAL A 19 14.50 7.44 2.53
C VAL A 19 14.02 5.99 2.36
N LEU A 20 13.74 5.30 3.46
CA LEU A 20 13.16 3.96 3.46
C LEU A 20 11.63 4.02 3.43
N GLU A 21 11.07 4.60 2.38
CA GLU A 21 9.63 4.61 2.16
C GLU A 21 9.12 3.21 1.79
N GLY A 22 8.19 2.64 2.56
CA GLY A 22 7.66 1.31 2.31
C GLY A 22 7.07 0.64 3.54
N THR A 23 6.98 -0.68 3.48
CA THR A 23 6.46 -1.53 4.56
C THR A 23 7.59 -2.06 5.41
N HIS A 24 7.44 -1.93 6.73
CA HIS A 24 8.45 -2.28 7.72
C HIS A 24 7.91 -3.22 8.79
N SER A 25 8.75 -4.13 9.26
CA SER A 25 8.55 -4.83 10.52
C SER A 25 9.83 -4.81 11.36
N TYR A 26 9.67 -4.82 12.69
CA TYR A 26 10.78 -4.73 13.65
C TYR A 26 10.59 -5.74 14.77
N GLN A 27 11.62 -6.56 15.01
CA GLN A 27 11.75 -7.34 16.23
C GLN A 27 12.80 -6.65 17.10
N ILE A 28 12.34 -5.96 18.14
CA ILE A 28 13.20 -5.11 18.97
C ILE A 28 13.82 -5.95 20.08
N SER A 29 15.15 -5.82 20.30
CA SER A 29 15.86 -6.48 21.40
C SER A 29 15.36 -5.99 22.77
N THR A 30 15.48 -6.82 23.79
CA THR A 30 14.96 -6.56 25.16
C THR A 30 15.42 -5.20 25.73
N LYS A 31 16.65 -4.77 25.42
CA LYS A 31 17.19 -3.49 25.87
C LYS A 31 16.99 -2.35 24.86
N ALA A 32 16.24 -2.60 23.77
CA ALA A 32 15.97 -1.67 22.67
C ALA A 32 17.25 -1.01 22.10
N LYS A 33 18.38 -1.70 22.10
CA LYS A 33 19.63 -1.23 21.49
C LYS A 33 19.74 -1.62 20.03
N PHE A 34 19.09 -2.71 19.63
CA PHE A 34 19.10 -3.25 18.29
C PHE A 34 17.70 -3.73 17.91
N ALA A 35 17.44 -3.81 16.61
CA ALA A 35 16.27 -4.48 16.07
C ALA A 35 16.64 -5.30 14.83
N PHE A 36 15.98 -6.46 14.68
CA PHE A 36 15.92 -7.14 13.39
C PHE A 36 14.84 -6.44 12.58
N HIS A 37 15.23 -5.84 11.47
CA HIS A 37 14.39 -5.02 10.61
C HIS A 37 14.16 -5.71 9.28
N SER A 38 12.90 -5.85 8.89
CA SER A 38 12.50 -6.25 7.55
C SER A 38 11.85 -5.06 6.84
N PHE A 39 12.20 -4.89 5.57
CA PHE A 39 11.74 -3.77 4.75
C PHE A 39 11.48 -4.23 3.32
N SER A 40 10.45 -3.69 2.69
CA SER A 40 10.24 -3.71 1.25
C SER A 40 9.39 -2.53 0.80
N ASN A 41 9.48 -2.19 -0.47
CA ASN A 41 8.52 -1.35 -1.16
C ASN A 41 8.19 -1.96 -2.53
N TYR A 42 7.34 -1.30 -3.32
CA TYR A 42 6.84 -1.87 -4.58
C TYR A 42 7.93 -2.11 -5.64
N TYR A 43 9.11 -1.48 -5.54
CA TYR A 43 10.25 -1.64 -6.45
C TYR A 43 11.48 -2.27 -5.78
N THR A 44 11.48 -2.47 -4.46
CA THR A 44 12.60 -3.07 -3.70
C THR A 44 12.22 -4.42 -3.15
N TYR A 45 13.03 -5.44 -3.46
CA TYR A 45 12.90 -6.79 -2.88
C TYR A 45 12.92 -6.75 -1.35
N PRO A 46 12.24 -7.69 -0.67
CA PRO A 46 12.32 -7.79 0.77
C PRO A 46 13.76 -7.88 1.25
N MET A 47 14.13 -6.98 2.15
CA MET A 47 15.43 -6.89 2.78
C MET A 47 15.29 -7.13 4.28
N GLN A 48 16.30 -7.75 4.87
CA GLN A 48 16.39 -7.98 6.30
C GLN A 48 17.76 -7.56 6.81
N ALA A 49 17.80 -6.86 7.93
CA ALA A 49 19.02 -6.38 8.54
C ALA A 49 18.91 -6.22 10.05
N ILE A 50 20.04 -6.26 10.74
CA ILE A 50 20.13 -5.77 12.10
C ILE A 50 20.43 -4.26 12.05
N VAL A 51 19.64 -3.48 12.77
CA VAL A 51 19.83 -2.04 12.91
C VAL A 51 20.05 -1.67 14.37
N SER A 52 20.92 -0.68 14.61
CA SER A 52 21.06 -0.07 15.93
C SER A 52 19.87 0.86 16.22
N LEU A 53 19.58 1.07 17.50
CA LEU A 53 18.51 1.96 17.94
C LEU A 53 19.05 2.94 18.99
N PRO A 54 18.61 4.20 18.98
CA PRO A 54 17.52 4.79 18.16
C PRO A 54 17.96 5.40 16.82
N ASP A 55 19.22 5.33 16.45
CA ASP A 55 19.81 6.01 15.28
C ASP A 55 19.60 5.28 13.95
N HIS A 56 19.07 4.05 14.01
CA HIS A 56 18.70 3.22 12.86
C HIS A 56 19.86 2.99 11.87
N GLN A 57 21.06 2.74 12.40
CA GLN A 57 22.22 2.42 11.56
C GLN A 57 22.29 0.92 11.30
N PHE A 58 22.59 0.54 10.07
CA PHE A 58 22.81 -0.86 9.72
C PHE A 58 24.05 -1.42 10.42
N VAL A 59 23.90 -2.53 11.12
CA VAL A 59 25.02 -3.26 11.72
C VAL A 59 25.52 -4.26 10.69
N ASN A 60 26.78 -4.09 10.23
CA ASN A 60 27.38 -4.91 9.17
C ASN A 60 26.54 -4.93 7.87
N PRO A 61 26.39 -3.78 7.18
CA PRO A 61 25.63 -3.73 5.96
C PRO A 61 26.30 -4.59 4.88
N ASP A 62 25.58 -5.60 4.37
CA ASP A 62 26.01 -6.29 3.16
C ASP A 62 25.92 -5.30 1.97
N GLN A 63 26.99 -5.15 1.22
CA GLN A 63 27.00 -4.29 0.02
C GLN A 63 25.94 -4.69 -1.00
N ASN A 64 25.56 -5.97 -1.06
CA ASN A 64 24.46 -6.45 -1.89
C ASN A 64 23.09 -5.97 -1.41
N MET A 65 22.91 -5.75 -0.12
CA MET A 65 21.68 -5.15 0.43
C MET A 65 21.50 -3.71 0.00
N ILE A 66 22.57 -2.92 0.04
CA ILE A 66 22.56 -1.50 -0.37
C ILE A 66 22.23 -1.40 -1.87
N LYS A 67 22.78 -2.29 -2.70
CA LYS A 67 22.48 -2.35 -4.15
C LYS A 67 21.04 -2.75 -4.46
N LYS A 68 20.38 -3.51 -3.59
CA LYS A 68 18.96 -3.87 -3.77
C LYS A 68 18.02 -2.70 -3.51
N PHE A 69 18.48 -1.70 -2.77
CA PHE A 69 17.76 -0.45 -2.53
C PHE A 69 18.22 0.60 -3.55
N ASP A 70 17.71 0.49 -4.77
CA ASP A 70 17.98 1.45 -5.85
C ASP A 70 16.71 2.26 -6.17
N PRO A 71 16.64 3.53 -5.74
CA PRO A 71 15.50 4.39 -6.03
C PRO A 71 15.26 4.63 -7.54
N SER A 72 16.26 4.39 -8.39
CA SER A 72 16.11 4.54 -9.84
C SER A 72 15.11 3.55 -10.43
N LEU A 73 14.96 2.36 -9.81
CA LEU A 73 13.98 1.34 -10.20
C LEU A 73 12.53 1.84 -10.07
N LYS A 74 12.31 2.91 -9.32
CA LYS A 74 11.00 3.56 -9.20
C LYS A 74 10.50 4.12 -10.54
N LYS A 75 11.41 4.61 -11.40
CA LYS A 75 11.07 5.26 -12.66
C LYS A 75 10.40 4.32 -13.67
N ASP A 76 10.79 3.05 -13.65
CA ASP A 76 10.31 2.05 -14.61
C ASP A 76 9.07 1.32 -14.13
N ASN A 77 8.61 1.59 -12.90
CA ASN A 77 7.44 0.94 -12.34
C ASN A 77 6.19 1.81 -12.54
N PRO A 78 5.17 1.31 -13.26
CA PRO A 78 3.96 2.07 -13.58
C PRO A 78 3.00 2.26 -12.40
N LEU A 79 3.37 1.82 -11.19
CA LEU A 79 2.54 1.92 -10.00
C LEU A 79 2.63 3.30 -9.37
N GLU A 80 1.48 3.89 -9.09
CA GLU A 80 1.34 5.16 -8.39
C GLU A 80 0.41 5.00 -7.17
N PHE A 81 0.76 5.63 -6.05
CA PHE A 81 -0.13 5.71 -4.89
C PHE A 81 -1.09 6.88 -5.02
N PHE A 82 -2.31 6.69 -4.53
CA PHE A 82 -3.33 7.71 -4.55
C PHE A 82 -4.17 7.74 -3.26
N GLU A 83 -4.82 8.85 -3.05
CA GLU A 83 -5.89 9.03 -2.07
C GLU A 83 -7.16 9.42 -2.81
N ILE A 84 -8.29 8.89 -2.35
CA ILE A 84 -9.64 9.22 -2.78
C ILE A 84 -10.52 9.51 -1.59
N THR A 85 -11.45 10.44 -1.74
CA THR A 85 -12.49 10.73 -0.75
C THR A 85 -13.85 10.48 -1.38
N THR A 86 -14.67 9.69 -0.74
CA THR A 86 -16.03 9.38 -1.17
C THR A 86 -16.99 10.53 -0.88
N GLU A 87 -18.17 10.49 -1.46
CA GLU A 87 -19.20 11.54 -1.26
C GLU A 87 -19.65 11.65 0.21
N ASP A 88 -19.49 10.62 1.01
CA ASP A 88 -19.75 10.62 2.46
C ASP A 88 -18.49 10.85 3.32
N ASN A 89 -17.47 11.48 2.74
CA ASN A 89 -16.23 11.89 3.39
C ASN A 89 -15.39 10.74 3.98
N VAL A 90 -15.42 9.56 3.38
CA VAL A 90 -14.49 8.47 3.72
C VAL A 90 -13.26 8.58 2.84
N THR A 91 -12.11 8.87 3.46
CA THR A 91 -10.82 8.95 2.75
C THR A 91 -10.12 7.59 2.78
N MET A 92 -9.79 7.09 1.60
CA MET A 92 -9.15 5.79 1.38
C MET A 92 -7.87 5.96 0.55
N GLU A 93 -6.85 5.18 0.88
CA GLU A 93 -5.58 5.12 0.13
C GLU A 93 -5.48 3.80 -0.63
N GLY A 94 -4.81 3.88 -1.78
CA GLY A 94 -4.56 2.74 -2.64
C GLY A 94 -3.42 2.98 -3.61
N TRP A 95 -3.30 2.07 -4.55
CA TRP A 95 -2.42 2.24 -5.69
C TRP A 95 -3.14 1.91 -7.00
N ILE A 96 -2.61 2.50 -8.07
CA ILE A 96 -3.02 2.29 -9.46
C ILE A 96 -1.81 1.92 -10.30
N VAL A 97 -1.97 0.91 -11.14
CA VAL A 97 -1.04 0.60 -12.24
C VAL A 97 -1.71 1.03 -13.52
N LYS A 98 -1.03 1.90 -14.26
CA LYS A 98 -1.52 2.44 -15.53
C LYS A 98 -0.98 1.64 -16.72
N PRO A 99 -1.68 1.63 -17.86
CA PRO A 99 -1.11 1.13 -19.11
C PRO A 99 0.21 1.81 -19.46
N LYS A 100 1.20 1.03 -19.92
CA LYS A 100 2.55 1.51 -20.19
C LYS A 100 2.61 2.59 -21.29
N ASN A 101 1.80 2.41 -22.34
CA ASN A 101 1.76 3.32 -23.49
C ASN A 101 0.36 3.90 -23.65
N MET A 102 0.03 4.88 -22.79
CA MET A 102 -1.30 5.51 -22.82
C MET A 102 -1.45 6.47 -24.02
N ASP A 103 -2.51 6.28 -24.78
CA ASP A 103 -3.00 7.23 -25.76
C ASP A 103 -3.99 8.18 -25.05
N PRO A 104 -3.76 9.49 -25.05
CA PRO A 104 -4.64 10.46 -24.36
C PRO A 104 -6.06 10.51 -24.91
N ASN A 105 -6.28 9.97 -26.12
CA ASN A 105 -7.60 9.93 -26.77
C ASN A 105 -8.36 8.63 -26.51
N LYS A 106 -7.79 7.70 -25.74
CA LYS A 106 -8.41 6.40 -25.44
C LYS A 106 -8.78 6.26 -23.99
N LYS A 107 -9.81 5.44 -23.75
CA LYS A 107 -10.18 4.97 -22.43
C LYS A 107 -9.82 3.50 -22.28
N TYR A 108 -9.43 3.12 -21.06
CA TYR A 108 -8.85 1.82 -20.74
C TYR A 108 -9.75 1.04 -19.80
N PRO A 109 -9.91 -0.29 -20.03
CA PRO A 109 -10.63 -1.15 -19.09
C PRO A 109 -9.94 -1.17 -17.73
N VAL A 110 -10.71 -1.30 -16.67
CA VAL A 110 -10.18 -1.35 -15.31
C VAL A 110 -10.50 -2.69 -14.63
N LEU A 111 -9.48 -3.24 -13.98
CA LEU A 111 -9.61 -4.35 -13.05
C LEU A 111 -9.38 -3.83 -11.63
N PHE A 112 -10.37 -3.99 -10.76
CA PHE A 112 -10.22 -3.76 -9.32
C PHE A 112 -9.83 -5.05 -8.62
N TYR A 113 -8.91 -4.94 -7.66
CA TYR A 113 -8.59 -6.00 -6.71
C TYR A 113 -8.93 -5.55 -5.30
N PHE A 114 -9.75 -6.33 -4.61
CA PHE A 114 -10.15 -6.02 -3.25
C PHE A 114 -9.94 -7.19 -2.29
N TYR A 115 -9.50 -6.83 -1.09
CA TYR A 115 -9.63 -7.61 0.12
C TYR A 115 -10.08 -6.64 1.21
N SER A 116 -11.31 -6.73 1.64
CA SER A 116 -11.96 -5.68 2.44
C SER A 116 -12.34 -6.11 3.86
N GLU A 117 -11.62 -7.10 4.41
CA GLU A 117 -11.81 -7.58 5.77
C GLU A 117 -10.69 -7.17 6.74
N PRO A 118 -10.87 -7.37 8.08
CA PRO A 118 -9.91 -6.88 9.10
C PRO A 118 -8.54 -7.55 9.09
N ALA A 119 -8.35 -8.63 8.33
CA ALA A 119 -7.14 -9.44 8.36
C ALA A 119 -5.98 -8.89 7.51
N GLY A 120 -6.23 -8.00 6.56
CA GLY A 120 -5.20 -7.54 5.64
C GLY A 120 -5.47 -6.20 4.98
N GLN A 121 -4.45 -5.70 4.28
CA GLN A 121 -4.48 -4.53 3.41
C GLN A 121 -3.98 -4.90 2.03
N THR A 122 -4.55 -4.26 1.00
CA THR A 122 -4.12 -4.40 -0.40
C THR A 122 -3.38 -3.16 -0.91
N GLY A 123 -3.69 -1.99 -0.37
CA GLY A 123 -3.11 -0.69 -0.74
C GLY A 123 -1.71 -0.43 -0.18
N GLN A 124 -0.97 -1.45 0.22
CA GLN A 124 0.34 -1.30 0.86
C GLN A 124 1.47 -1.04 -0.14
N ASN A 125 2.41 -0.18 0.27
CA ASN A 125 3.71 -0.01 -0.40
C ASN A 125 4.65 -1.15 -0.01
N ARG A 126 4.55 -2.28 -0.73
CA ARG A 126 5.38 -3.48 -0.50
C ARG A 126 5.76 -4.13 -1.82
N PHE A 127 6.79 -4.97 -1.80
CA PHE A 127 7.17 -5.76 -2.98
C PHE A 127 6.03 -6.66 -3.46
N GLY A 128 5.81 -6.65 -4.76
CA GLY A 128 4.70 -7.36 -5.40
C GLY A 128 3.39 -6.57 -5.46
N ALA A 129 3.34 -5.33 -4.94
CA ALA A 129 2.23 -4.42 -5.22
C ALA A 129 2.11 -4.19 -6.74
N GLY A 130 0.88 -4.17 -7.26
CA GLY A 130 0.63 -4.04 -8.70
C GLY A 130 0.72 -5.34 -9.50
N TYR A 131 1.16 -6.44 -8.89
CA TYR A 131 1.19 -7.76 -9.54
C TYR A 131 -0.09 -8.54 -9.27
N ASN A 132 -0.70 -9.09 -10.32
CA ASN A 132 -1.83 -10.01 -10.21
C ASN A 132 -1.42 -11.43 -10.61
N ARG A 133 -1.29 -12.32 -9.64
CA ARG A 133 -0.87 -13.72 -9.84
C ARG A 133 -1.86 -14.59 -10.61
N LEU A 134 -3.10 -14.14 -10.79
CA LEU A 134 -4.13 -14.87 -11.52
C LEU A 134 -4.22 -14.44 -12.99
N TYR A 135 -3.50 -13.37 -13.37
CA TYR A 135 -3.43 -12.90 -14.73
C TYR A 135 -2.16 -13.43 -15.39
N ASN A 136 -2.34 -14.18 -16.46
CA ASN A 136 -1.20 -14.72 -17.24
C ASN A 136 -0.76 -13.71 -18.32
N GLY A 137 -0.08 -12.65 -17.89
CA GLY A 137 0.38 -11.54 -18.72
C GLY A 137 0.86 -10.38 -17.88
N ASN A 138 0.99 -9.21 -18.49
CA ASN A 138 1.31 -7.97 -17.82
C ASN A 138 0.18 -6.96 -18.05
N LEU A 139 -0.63 -6.71 -17.02
CA LEU A 139 -1.81 -5.83 -17.13
C LEU A 139 -1.49 -4.46 -17.71
N SER A 140 -0.34 -3.87 -17.35
CA SER A 140 0.10 -2.56 -17.86
C SER A 140 0.47 -2.62 -19.36
N GLU A 141 1.16 -3.66 -19.80
CA GLU A 141 1.55 -3.85 -21.21
C GLU A 141 0.34 -4.24 -22.07
N ASP A 142 -0.60 -4.99 -21.51
CA ASP A 142 -1.83 -5.44 -22.17
C ASP A 142 -2.94 -4.38 -22.17
N GLY A 143 -2.65 -3.18 -21.65
CA GLY A 143 -3.54 -2.03 -21.73
C GLY A 143 -4.66 -2.01 -20.70
N TYR A 144 -4.48 -2.62 -19.54
CA TYR A 144 -5.43 -2.57 -18.43
C TYR A 144 -4.98 -1.57 -17.36
N VAL A 145 -5.94 -0.87 -16.81
CA VAL A 145 -5.78 -0.17 -15.52
C VAL A 145 -6.03 -1.16 -14.40
N TYR A 146 -5.11 -1.24 -13.44
CA TYR A 146 -5.24 -2.14 -12.29
C TYR A 146 -5.21 -1.34 -10.99
N VAL A 147 -6.24 -1.49 -10.16
CA VAL A 147 -6.49 -0.62 -9.00
C VAL A 147 -6.82 -1.43 -7.76
N THR A 148 -6.28 -1.00 -6.63
CA THR A 148 -6.76 -1.41 -5.30
C THR A 148 -6.76 -0.23 -4.35
N PHE A 149 -7.61 -0.29 -3.34
CA PHE A 149 -7.62 0.62 -2.19
C PHE A 149 -8.25 -0.08 -0.98
N ASP A 150 -7.95 0.43 0.22
CA ASP A 150 -8.41 -0.17 1.47
C ASP A 150 -9.56 0.66 2.06
N GLY A 151 -10.70 0.02 2.30
CA GLY A 151 -11.86 0.59 2.98
C GLY A 151 -11.79 0.47 4.50
N ARG A 152 -12.81 0.97 5.18
CA ARG A 152 -12.97 0.87 6.64
C ARG A 152 -12.98 -0.57 7.10
N GLY A 153 -12.39 -0.83 8.27
CA GLY A 153 -12.21 -2.15 8.87
C GLY A 153 -10.86 -2.77 8.63
N THR A 154 -10.16 -2.41 7.57
CA THR A 154 -8.80 -2.90 7.29
C THR A 154 -7.82 -2.45 8.39
N PRO A 155 -6.69 -3.18 8.60
CA PRO A 155 -5.71 -2.86 9.64
C PRO A 155 -4.82 -1.65 9.29
N SER A 156 -5.37 -0.68 8.55
CA SER A 156 -4.73 0.60 8.26
C SER A 156 -4.45 1.39 9.55
N PRO A 157 -3.37 2.18 9.64
CA PRO A 157 -3.03 2.99 10.82
C PRO A 157 -3.92 4.23 10.98
N LYS A 158 -5.20 4.14 10.64
CA LYS A 158 -6.23 5.20 10.75
C LYS A 158 -6.98 5.20 12.10
N GLY A 159 -6.52 4.41 13.06
CA GLY A 159 -7.05 4.40 14.43
C GLY A 159 -8.22 3.44 14.66
N ARG A 160 -8.78 3.54 15.87
CA ARG A 160 -9.78 2.59 16.38
C ARG A 160 -11.10 2.66 15.62
N GLU A 161 -11.60 3.87 15.34
CA GLU A 161 -12.89 4.08 14.67
C GLU A 161 -12.89 3.46 13.27
N TRP A 162 -11.82 3.68 12.51
CA TRP A 162 -11.62 3.04 11.22
C TRP A 162 -11.70 1.51 11.31
N ARG A 163 -10.94 0.92 12.23
CA ARG A 163 -10.87 -0.53 12.38
C ARG A 163 -12.16 -1.15 12.91
N LYS A 164 -12.93 -0.44 13.72
CA LYS A 164 -14.18 -0.89 14.33
C LYS A 164 -15.42 -0.61 13.50
N ALA A 165 -15.31 0.18 12.43
CA ALA A 165 -16.44 0.58 11.61
C ALA A 165 -17.25 -0.63 11.10
N ILE A 166 -16.57 -1.71 10.72
CA ILE A 166 -17.24 -2.93 10.21
C ILE A 166 -17.72 -3.89 11.30
N TYR A 167 -17.50 -3.58 12.60
CA TYR A 167 -17.94 -4.47 13.67
C TYR A 167 -19.47 -4.69 13.62
N ARG A 168 -19.89 -5.94 13.48
CA ARG A 168 -21.29 -6.36 13.24
C ARG A 168 -21.90 -5.82 11.93
N ASN A 169 -21.09 -5.27 11.02
CA ASN A 169 -21.52 -4.72 9.73
C ASN A 169 -20.64 -5.21 8.55
N ILE A 170 -19.95 -6.32 8.73
CA ILE A 170 -19.25 -7.01 7.62
C ILE A 170 -20.27 -7.35 6.53
N GLY A 171 -19.87 -7.21 5.26
CA GLY A 171 -20.74 -7.37 4.10
C GLY A 171 -21.56 -6.12 3.75
N LYS A 172 -21.66 -5.15 4.66
CA LYS A 172 -22.39 -3.89 4.42
C LYS A 172 -21.43 -2.71 4.20
N ILE A 173 -20.65 -2.38 5.23
CA ILE A 173 -19.76 -1.21 5.21
C ILE A 173 -18.63 -1.40 4.21
N ASN A 174 -17.96 -2.55 4.22
CA ASN A 174 -16.87 -2.83 3.30
C ASN A 174 -17.32 -2.87 1.83
N VAL A 175 -18.45 -3.53 1.50
CA VAL A 175 -19.00 -3.52 0.14
C VAL A 175 -19.37 -2.09 -0.30
N ARG A 176 -19.98 -1.32 0.59
CA ARG A 176 -20.31 0.08 0.34
C ARG A 176 -19.05 0.90 0.07
N ASP A 177 -18.01 0.78 0.90
CA ASP A 177 -16.76 1.51 0.74
C ASP A 177 -16.09 1.16 -0.60
N MET A 178 -16.09 -0.11 -1.01
CA MET A 178 -15.55 -0.51 -2.31
C MET A 178 -16.33 0.11 -3.46
N ALA A 179 -17.67 0.10 -3.42
CA ALA A 179 -18.51 0.70 -4.46
C ALA A 179 -18.35 2.22 -4.54
N MET A 180 -18.34 2.90 -3.41
CA MET A 180 -18.16 4.37 -3.35
C MET A 180 -16.75 4.80 -3.74
N GLY A 181 -15.74 4.03 -3.31
CA GLY A 181 -14.35 4.25 -3.71
C GLY A 181 -14.13 4.07 -5.20
N ALA A 182 -14.72 3.03 -5.82
CA ALA A 182 -14.66 2.85 -7.27
C ALA A 182 -15.26 4.05 -8.02
N LYS A 183 -16.40 4.59 -7.57
CA LYS A 183 -16.96 5.84 -8.13
C LYS A 183 -16.02 7.04 -7.99
N ALA A 184 -15.34 7.16 -6.85
CA ALA A 184 -14.35 8.22 -6.64
C ALA A 184 -13.11 8.05 -7.54
N VAL A 185 -12.66 6.81 -7.77
CA VAL A 185 -11.60 6.48 -8.74
C VAL A 185 -12.01 6.90 -10.17
N PHE A 186 -13.23 6.62 -10.59
CA PHE A 186 -13.73 7.04 -11.92
C PHE A 186 -13.77 8.57 -12.08
N LYS A 187 -14.11 9.30 -11.02
CA LYS A 187 -14.08 10.77 -11.03
C LYS A 187 -12.64 11.33 -11.06
N LYS A 188 -11.69 10.62 -10.46
CA LYS A 188 -10.28 11.04 -10.39
C LYS A 188 -9.52 10.77 -11.68
N TYR A 189 -9.85 9.68 -12.37
CA TYR A 189 -9.11 9.19 -13.55
C TYR A 189 -10.04 9.05 -14.75
N ASP A 190 -10.10 10.09 -15.56
CA ASP A 190 -10.97 10.23 -16.74
C ASP A 190 -10.63 9.27 -17.87
N PHE A 191 -9.40 8.73 -17.90
CA PHE A 191 -8.96 7.72 -18.87
C PHE A 191 -9.54 6.33 -18.61
N ILE A 192 -10.27 6.09 -17.52
CA ILE A 192 -10.92 4.81 -17.25
C ILE A 192 -12.21 4.68 -18.05
N ASP A 193 -12.37 3.53 -18.71
CA ASP A 193 -13.61 3.15 -19.37
C ASP A 193 -14.58 2.51 -18.38
N THR A 194 -15.55 3.29 -17.94
CA THR A 194 -16.56 2.83 -16.97
C THR A 194 -17.55 1.80 -17.51
N SER A 195 -17.52 1.52 -18.82
CA SER A 195 -18.31 0.44 -19.44
C SER A 195 -17.58 -0.91 -19.41
N ARG A 196 -16.26 -0.90 -19.13
CA ARG A 196 -15.39 -2.09 -19.10
C ARG A 196 -14.72 -2.23 -17.73
N VAL A 197 -15.52 -2.60 -16.74
CA VAL A 197 -15.09 -2.73 -15.33
C VAL A 197 -15.15 -4.19 -14.91
N ALA A 198 -14.06 -4.68 -14.35
CA ALA A 198 -14.01 -5.99 -13.71
C ALA A 198 -13.54 -5.86 -12.25
N VAL A 199 -13.97 -6.80 -11.43
CA VAL A 199 -13.60 -6.90 -10.01
C VAL A 199 -13.09 -8.30 -9.74
N HIS A 200 -11.99 -8.38 -9.01
CA HIS A 200 -11.40 -9.61 -8.52
C HIS A 200 -11.15 -9.49 -7.02
N GLY A 201 -11.48 -10.52 -6.28
CA GLY A 201 -11.22 -10.62 -4.84
C GLY A 201 -10.72 -12.00 -4.48
N TRP A 202 -10.09 -12.12 -3.33
CA TRP A 202 -9.68 -13.39 -2.77
C TRP A 202 -9.95 -13.41 -1.26
N SER A 203 -10.60 -14.47 -0.79
CA SER A 203 -10.95 -14.73 0.61
C SER A 203 -12.10 -13.86 1.11
N GLY A 204 -11.90 -12.62 1.48
CA GLY A 204 -12.92 -11.77 2.06
C GLY A 204 -13.00 -10.37 1.50
#